data_c48c32324cdc22004ebbdfd53509b895
#
_entry.id   c48c32324cdc22004ebbdfd53509b895
#
_cell.length_a   1.000
_cell.length_b   1.000
_cell.length_c   1.000
_cell.angle_alpha   90.00
_cell.angle_beta   90.00
_cell.angle_gamma   90.00
#
_symmetry.space_group_name_H-M   'P 1'
#
loop_
_entity.id
_entity.type
_entity.pdbx_description
1 polymer ?
#
loop_
_entity_poly.entity_id
_entity_poly.type
_entity_poly.pdbx_seq_one_letter_code
_entity_poly.pdbx_strand_id
1 'polypeptide(L)'
;MLRSSPVLFVALATALVVCWSSGFVGIRFATDSATVPQVLFGRSLFAGLFLLPFALWRGPKITARAVMEQGIYAFLGMFLYLGGFALAIGEGVPTGLVALMADLVPLGIAVLSAPLLGQALGGRQWVGTAIALAGVLAVSADALALGDAPVHAYVLPILGMLAFALSTVVQERRAAIPLTISQRLALQCLWAAALFAPFALWSGGLVPPLTQGYVLGMLWLVVLATWGAWLIYYFFLRLYPPALVSATVYLSPPVTMLWA
;
A
#
# COMPACT_ATOMS: atom_id res chain seq x y z
N MET A 1 11.77 25.56 4.02
CA MET A 1 11.14 24.50 4.84
C MET A 1 9.84 25.05 5.40
N LEU A 2 8.70 24.65 4.88
CA LEU A 2 7.39 24.94 5.49
C LEU A 2 7.40 24.23 6.86
N ARG A 3 7.40 25.00 7.95
CA ARG A 3 7.13 24.45 9.29
C ARG A 3 5.72 23.85 9.22
N SER A 4 5.64 22.56 9.01
CA SER A 4 4.37 21.85 9.00
C SER A 4 3.76 21.94 10.40
N SER A 5 2.60 22.55 10.45
CA SER A 5 1.81 22.72 11.68
C SER A 5 1.52 21.33 12.27
N PRO A 6 1.59 21.13 13.60
CA PRO A 6 1.16 19.89 14.25
C PRO A 6 -0.27 19.48 13.84
N VAL A 7 -1.14 20.45 13.61
CA VAL A 7 -2.51 20.24 13.12
C VAL A 7 -2.52 19.58 11.73
N LEU A 8 -1.65 20.05 10.81
CA LEU A 8 -1.53 19.45 9.48
C LEU A 8 -1.03 18.00 9.57
N PHE A 9 -0.04 17.73 10.45
CA PHE A 9 0.44 16.38 10.67
C PHE A 9 -0.69 15.44 11.13
N VAL A 10 -1.43 15.84 12.17
CA VAL A 10 -2.53 15.04 12.71
C VAL A 10 -3.63 14.82 11.66
N ALA A 11 -4.00 15.87 10.91
CA ALA A 11 -5.00 15.77 9.86
C ALA A 11 -4.59 14.77 8.75
N LEU A 12 -3.33 14.85 8.28
CA LEU A 12 -2.81 13.94 7.25
C LEU A 12 -2.69 12.52 7.79
N ALA A 13 -2.21 12.33 9.03
CA ALA A 13 -2.12 11.02 9.66
C ALA A 13 -3.50 10.37 9.80
N THR A 14 -4.49 11.10 10.32
CA THR A 14 -5.86 10.60 10.46
C THR A 14 -6.47 10.24 9.10
N ALA A 15 -6.37 11.13 8.12
CA ALA A 15 -6.88 10.88 6.78
C ALA A 15 -6.20 9.67 6.12
N LEU A 16 -4.87 9.55 6.26
CA LEU A 16 -4.12 8.41 5.75
C LEU A 16 -4.61 7.09 6.38
N VAL A 17 -4.68 7.04 7.71
CA VAL A 17 -5.10 5.83 8.44
C VAL A 17 -6.52 5.42 8.07
N VAL A 18 -7.47 6.35 8.02
CA VAL A 18 -8.86 6.08 7.62
C VAL A 18 -8.93 5.54 6.19
N CYS A 19 -8.27 6.19 5.24
CA CYS A 19 -8.26 5.74 3.84
C CYS A 19 -7.52 4.40 3.67
N TRP A 20 -6.41 4.20 4.38
CA TRP A 20 -5.63 2.96 4.29
C TRP A 20 -6.39 1.76 4.85
N SER A 21 -6.95 1.90 6.06
CA SER A 21 -7.74 0.87 6.73
C SER A 21 -9.01 0.49 5.97
N SER A 22 -9.60 1.44 5.23
CA SER A 22 -10.80 1.21 4.41
C SER A 22 -10.60 0.18 3.28
N GLY A 23 -9.36 -0.09 2.90
CA GLY A 23 -9.02 -1.04 1.85
C GLY A 23 -9.50 -2.47 2.13
N PHE A 24 -9.48 -2.89 3.39
CA PHE A 24 -9.94 -4.23 3.79
C PHE A 24 -11.44 -4.41 3.56
N VAL A 25 -12.23 -3.37 3.81
CA VAL A 25 -13.68 -3.38 3.55
C VAL A 25 -13.98 -3.45 2.06
N GLY A 26 -13.33 -2.61 1.27
CA GLY A 26 -13.52 -2.58 -0.18
C GLY A 26 -13.12 -3.91 -0.85
N ILE A 27 -12.04 -4.55 -0.40
CA ILE A 27 -11.61 -5.84 -0.93
C ILE A 27 -12.65 -6.94 -0.64
N ARG A 28 -13.20 -6.97 0.57
CA ARG A 28 -14.23 -7.94 0.95
C ARG A 28 -15.45 -7.85 0.02
N PHE A 29 -16.00 -6.64 -0.18
CA PHE A 29 -17.14 -6.46 -1.09
C PHE A 29 -16.83 -6.83 -2.55
N ALA A 30 -15.63 -6.53 -3.03
CA ALA A 30 -15.26 -6.83 -4.40
C ALA A 30 -14.97 -8.32 -4.62
N THR A 31 -14.46 -9.04 -3.62
CA THR A 31 -14.09 -10.46 -3.74
C THR A 31 -15.27 -11.42 -3.54
N ASP A 32 -16.44 -10.95 -3.13
CA ASP A 32 -17.66 -11.80 -3.09
C ASP A 32 -18.06 -12.33 -4.48
N SER A 33 -17.69 -11.66 -5.55
CA SER A 33 -18.05 -12.03 -6.93
C SER A 33 -16.87 -12.02 -7.92
N ALA A 34 -15.65 -11.77 -7.45
CA ALA A 34 -14.45 -11.73 -8.28
C ALA A 34 -13.26 -12.34 -7.54
N THR A 35 -12.32 -12.90 -8.29
CA THR A 35 -11.06 -13.39 -7.69
C THR A 35 -10.15 -12.23 -7.26
N VAL A 36 -9.29 -12.48 -6.29
CA VAL A 36 -8.34 -11.46 -5.81
C VAL A 36 -7.50 -10.86 -6.93
N PRO A 37 -6.91 -11.65 -7.87
CA PRO A 37 -6.18 -11.08 -9.01
C PRO A 37 -7.04 -10.16 -9.90
N GLN A 38 -8.32 -10.51 -10.13
CA GLN A 38 -9.25 -9.67 -10.89
C GLN A 38 -9.51 -8.34 -10.17
N VAL A 39 -9.69 -8.37 -8.85
CA VAL A 39 -9.89 -7.16 -8.04
C VAL A 39 -8.63 -6.28 -8.06
N LEU A 40 -7.44 -6.86 -7.89
CA LEU A 40 -6.18 -6.11 -7.92
C LEU A 40 -5.88 -5.52 -9.31
N PHE A 41 -6.16 -6.27 -10.38
CA PHE A 41 -6.09 -5.78 -11.75
C PHE A 41 -7.04 -4.61 -11.98
N GLY A 42 -8.35 -4.83 -11.74
CA GLY A 42 -9.39 -3.82 -11.98
C GLY A 42 -9.17 -2.54 -11.19
N ARG A 43 -8.91 -2.67 -9.88
CA ARG A 43 -8.60 -1.53 -9.00
C ARG A 43 -7.41 -0.71 -9.54
N SER A 44 -6.34 -1.37 -9.95
CA SER A 44 -5.14 -0.71 -10.46
C SER A 44 -5.41 -0.07 -11.82
N LEU A 45 -6.11 -0.77 -12.71
CA LEU A 45 -6.47 -0.27 -14.03
C LEU A 45 -7.36 0.97 -13.94
N PHE A 46 -8.46 0.90 -13.22
CA PHE A 46 -9.39 2.04 -13.09
C PHE A 46 -8.75 3.22 -12.37
N ALA A 47 -8.00 2.96 -11.27
CA ALA A 47 -7.30 4.04 -10.58
C ALA A 47 -6.30 4.75 -11.50
N GLY A 48 -5.54 4.01 -12.30
CA GLY A 48 -4.58 4.57 -13.25
C GLY A 48 -5.25 5.31 -14.40
N LEU A 49 -6.24 4.70 -15.05
CA LEU A 49 -6.94 5.30 -16.21
C LEU A 49 -7.68 6.59 -15.86
N PHE A 50 -8.41 6.63 -14.74
CA PHE A 50 -9.13 7.84 -14.34
C PHE A 50 -8.20 8.94 -13.84
N LEU A 51 -7.02 8.59 -13.31
CA LEU A 51 -6.03 9.60 -12.91
C LEU A 51 -5.17 10.09 -14.08
N LEU A 52 -5.09 9.33 -15.18
CA LEU A 52 -4.25 9.63 -16.35
C LEU A 52 -4.56 10.98 -17.00
N PRO A 53 -5.82 11.40 -17.24
CA PRO A 53 -6.12 12.70 -17.80
C PRO A 53 -5.54 13.85 -16.96
N PHE A 54 -5.65 13.77 -15.64
CA PHE A 54 -5.07 14.78 -14.73
C PHE A 54 -3.54 14.74 -14.74
N ALA A 55 -2.96 13.55 -14.86
CA ALA A 55 -1.53 13.35 -14.95
C ALA A 55 -0.94 13.94 -16.25
N LEU A 56 -1.68 13.87 -17.36
CA LEU A 56 -1.26 14.41 -18.65
C LEU A 56 -1.52 15.90 -18.77
N TRP A 57 -2.60 16.41 -18.15
CA TRP A 57 -3.00 17.82 -18.26
C TRP A 57 -2.09 18.75 -17.44
N ARG A 58 -1.63 18.32 -16.27
CA ARG A 58 -0.82 19.13 -15.36
C ARG A 58 0.45 18.42 -14.96
N GLY A 59 1.57 19.09 -15.14
CA GLY A 59 2.88 18.61 -14.70
C GLY A 59 3.92 18.58 -15.82
N PRO A 60 5.15 18.19 -15.50
CA PRO A 60 6.22 18.07 -16.48
C PRO A 60 5.94 16.96 -17.48
N LYS A 61 6.65 16.99 -18.62
CA LYS A 61 6.57 15.92 -19.63
C LYS A 61 7.03 14.61 -19.02
N ILE A 62 6.20 13.57 -19.19
CA ILE A 62 6.52 12.21 -18.77
C ILE A 62 7.55 11.63 -19.74
N THR A 63 8.74 11.32 -19.27
CA THR A 63 9.82 10.72 -20.07
C THR A 63 9.77 9.20 -19.99
N ALA A 64 10.35 8.50 -20.97
CA ALA A 64 10.46 7.04 -20.94
C ALA A 64 11.20 6.54 -19.67
N ARG A 65 12.23 7.28 -19.24
CA ARG A 65 12.93 7.00 -17.97
C ARG A 65 11.99 7.09 -16.78
N ALA A 66 11.13 8.11 -16.73
CA ALA A 66 10.15 8.26 -15.66
C ALA A 66 9.16 7.08 -15.64
N VAL A 67 8.67 6.66 -16.82
CA VAL A 67 7.77 5.49 -16.94
C VAL A 67 8.44 4.23 -16.40
N MET A 68 9.69 3.96 -16.79
CA MET A 68 10.42 2.77 -16.33
C MET A 68 10.71 2.80 -14.83
N GLU A 69 11.12 3.95 -14.27
CA GLU A 69 11.34 4.07 -12.83
C GLU A 69 10.04 3.85 -12.03
N GLN A 70 8.92 4.40 -12.50
CA GLN A 70 7.63 4.16 -11.86
C GLN A 70 7.20 2.68 -11.98
N GLY A 71 7.61 1.99 -13.04
CA GLY A 71 7.42 0.53 -13.17
C GLY A 71 8.15 -0.27 -12.10
N ILE A 72 9.39 0.09 -11.79
CA ILE A 72 10.16 -0.56 -10.71
C ILE A 72 9.47 -0.33 -9.36
N TYR A 73 9.00 0.90 -9.10
CA TYR A 73 8.30 1.21 -7.85
C TYR A 73 6.94 0.52 -7.76
N ALA A 74 6.23 0.39 -8.88
CA ALA A 74 4.98 -0.36 -8.94
C ALA A 74 5.20 -1.86 -8.72
N PHE A 75 6.26 -2.42 -9.32
CA PHE A 75 6.64 -3.82 -9.11
C PHE A 75 6.90 -4.12 -7.63
N LEU A 76 7.70 -3.28 -6.98
CA LEU A 76 8.03 -3.46 -5.56
C LEU A 76 6.85 -3.11 -4.64
N GLY A 77 6.31 -1.90 -4.78
CA GLY A 77 5.38 -1.30 -3.82
C GLY A 77 3.91 -1.65 -4.05
N MET A 78 3.53 -2.14 -5.23
CA MET A 78 2.15 -2.55 -5.51
C MET A 78 2.05 -4.03 -5.84
N PHE A 79 2.80 -4.50 -6.84
CA PHE A 79 2.66 -5.88 -7.30
C PHE A 79 3.17 -6.90 -6.28
N LEU A 80 4.42 -6.81 -5.83
CA LEU A 80 4.97 -7.74 -4.83
C LEU A 80 4.28 -7.60 -3.48
N TYR A 81 3.99 -6.37 -3.05
CA TYR A 81 3.32 -6.11 -1.78
C TYR A 81 1.90 -6.67 -1.78
N LEU A 82 1.03 -6.19 -2.67
CA LEU A 82 -0.37 -6.63 -2.70
C LEU A 82 -0.49 -8.10 -3.15
N GLY A 83 0.30 -8.50 -4.14
CA GLY A 83 0.31 -9.87 -4.65
C GLY A 83 0.83 -10.87 -3.63
N GLY A 84 1.91 -10.55 -2.90
CA GLY A 84 2.47 -11.40 -1.86
C GLY A 84 1.47 -11.68 -0.74
N PHE A 85 0.73 -10.65 -0.31
CA PHE A 85 -0.31 -10.81 0.70
C PHE A 85 -1.52 -11.61 0.19
N ALA A 86 -1.96 -11.31 -1.02
CA ALA A 86 -3.08 -12.01 -1.62
C ALA A 86 -2.80 -13.50 -1.85
N LEU A 87 -1.59 -13.84 -2.33
CA LEU A 87 -1.15 -15.21 -2.51
C LEU A 87 -1.05 -15.95 -1.17
N ALA A 88 -0.47 -15.33 -0.14
CA ALA A 88 -0.37 -15.94 1.19
C ALA A 88 -1.75 -16.32 1.74
N ILE A 89 -2.74 -15.44 1.62
CA ILE A 89 -4.12 -15.72 2.02
C ILE A 89 -4.71 -16.86 1.17
N GLY A 90 -4.47 -16.85 -0.14
CA GLY A 90 -4.91 -17.90 -1.05
C GLY A 90 -4.30 -19.27 -0.76
N GLU A 91 -3.09 -19.34 -0.24
CA GLU A 91 -2.38 -20.55 0.23
C GLU A 91 -2.79 -20.98 1.65
N GLY A 92 -3.73 -20.27 2.28
CA GLY A 92 -4.28 -20.65 3.59
C GLY A 92 -3.58 -20.01 4.80
N VAL A 93 -2.69 -19.03 4.61
CA VAL A 93 -2.16 -18.26 5.75
C VAL A 93 -3.30 -17.47 6.39
N PRO A 94 -3.47 -17.54 7.73
CA PRO A 94 -4.52 -16.80 8.42
C PRO A 94 -4.48 -15.30 8.09
N THR A 95 -5.60 -14.74 7.68
CA THR A 95 -5.71 -13.34 7.25
C THR A 95 -5.23 -12.35 8.31
N GLY A 96 -5.50 -12.65 9.59
CA GLY A 96 -5.02 -11.83 10.70
C GLY A 96 -3.49 -11.81 10.81
N LEU A 97 -2.82 -12.94 10.54
CA LEU A 97 -1.36 -13.01 10.53
C LEU A 97 -0.77 -12.24 9.34
N VAL A 98 -1.41 -12.33 8.17
CA VAL A 98 -1.01 -11.55 6.99
C VAL A 98 -1.16 -10.04 7.24
N ALA A 99 -2.26 -9.62 7.89
CA ALA A 99 -2.45 -8.23 8.30
C ALA A 99 -1.37 -7.76 9.28
N LEU A 100 -1.04 -8.58 10.28
CA LEU A 100 0.06 -8.30 11.22
C LEU A 100 1.39 -8.10 10.48
N MET A 101 1.71 -8.94 9.49
CA MET A 101 2.92 -8.80 8.68
C MET A 101 2.90 -7.50 7.86
N ALA A 102 1.73 -7.06 7.38
CA ALA A 102 1.58 -5.77 6.72
C ALA A 102 1.88 -4.59 7.66
N ASP A 103 1.48 -4.71 8.92
CA ASP A 103 1.73 -3.68 9.93
C ASP A 103 3.23 -3.58 10.33
N LEU A 104 4.09 -4.50 9.90
CA LEU A 104 5.55 -4.39 10.04
C LEU A 104 6.21 -3.49 8.96
N VAL A 105 5.49 -3.04 7.93
CA VAL A 105 6.00 -2.12 6.90
C VAL A 105 6.71 -0.91 7.49
N PRO A 106 6.18 -0.20 8.50
CA PRO A 106 6.87 0.93 9.11
C PRO A 106 8.24 0.57 9.71
N LEU A 107 8.35 -0.61 10.32
CA LEU A 107 9.62 -1.11 10.83
C LEU A 107 10.62 -1.36 9.69
N GLY A 108 10.17 -1.98 8.59
CA GLY A 108 11.00 -2.18 7.40
C GLY A 108 11.51 -0.86 6.81
N ILE A 109 10.64 0.16 6.71
CA ILE A 109 11.03 1.50 6.24
C ILE A 109 12.02 2.14 7.20
N ALA A 110 11.79 2.05 8.51
CA ALA A 110 12.67 2.63 9.52
C ALA A 110 14.09 2.02 9.46
N VAL A 111 14.18 0.70 9.37
CA VAL A 111 15.46 -0.04 9.26
C VAL A 111 16.20 0.31 7.96
N LEU A 112 15.49 0.38 6.83
CA LEU A 112 16.09 0.69 5.53
C LEU A 112 16.45 2.17 5.36
N SER A 113 15.77 3.09 6.07
CA SER A 113 16.02 4.53 5.97
C SER A 113 17.39 4.92 6.51
N ALA A 114 17.92 4.23 7.52
CA ALA A 114 19.24 4.53 8.08
C ALA A 114 20.37 4.36 7.04
N PRO A 115 20.57 3.17 6.43
CA PRO A 115 21.65 2.95 5.46
C PRO A 115 21.41 3.61 4.11
N LEU A 116 20.16 3.78 3.68
CA LEU A 116 19.84 4.26 2.33
C LEU A 116 19.63 5.78 2.26
N LEU A 117 19.12 6.41 3.32
CA LEU A 117 18.82 7.85 3.35
C LEU A 117 19.68 8.61 4.35
N GLY A 118 20.46 7.94 5.21
CA GLY A 118 21.13 8.56 6.34
C GLY A 118 20.17 9.07 7.44
N GLN A 119 18.93 8.60 7.42
CA GLN A 119 17.86 9.00 8.36
C GLN A 119 17.69 7.93 9.43
N ALA A 120 18.61 7.91 10.41
CA ALA A 120 18.50 7.01 11.54
C ALA A 120 17.42 7.49 12.52
N LEU A 121 16.63 6.54 13.05
CA LEU A 121 15.69 6.83 14.13
C LEU A 121 16.46 7.16 15.43
N GLY A 122 16.03 8.21 16.10
CA GLY A 122 16.47 8.52 17.46
C GLY A 122 15.89 7.55 18.49
N GLY A 123 16.52 7.47 19.68
CA GLY A 123 16.10 6.53 20.74
C GLY A 123 14.61 6.66 21.12
N ARG A 124 14.07 7.87 21.20
CA ARG A 124 12.64 8.10 21.48
C ARG A 124 11.73 7.54 20.38
N GLN A 125 12.15 7.62 19.12
CA GLN A 125 11.41 7.09 17.98
C GLN A 125 11.43 5.54 17.99
N TRP A 126 12.56 4.94 18.35
CA TRP A 126 12.64 3.48 18.54
C TRP A 126 11.73 2.99 19.66
N VAL A 127 11.68 3.70 20.80
CA VAL A 127 10.74 3.39 21.88
C VAL A 127 9.29 3.49 21.38
N GLY A 128 8.94 4.57 20.67
CA GLY A 128 7.60 4.73 20.08
C GLY A 128 7.24 3.61 19.11
N THR A 129 8.18 3.21 18.24
CA THR A 129 8.01 2.08 17.31
C THR A 129 7.81 0.76 18.05
N ALA A 130 8.57 0.50 19.11
CA ALA A 130 8.41 -0.70 19.92
C ALA A 130 7.06 -0.75 20.64
N ILE A 131 6.59 0.38 21.20
CA ILE A 131 5.26 0.48 21.82
C ILE A 131 4.16 0.24 20.80
N ALA A 132 4.26 0.86 19.61
CA ALA A 132 3.29 0.68 18.53
C ALA A 132 3.24 -0.78 18.06
N LEU A 133 4.41 -1.42 17.86
CA LEU A 133 4.51 -2.83 17.51
C LEU A 133 3.91 -3.73 18.59
N ALA A 134 4.21 -3.47 19.86
CA ALA A 134 3.61 -4.22 20.97
C ALA A 134 2.09 -4.09 21.00
N GLY A 135 1.56 -2.88 20.71
CA GLY A 135 0.13 -2.65 20.58
C GLY A 135 -0.51 -3.45 19.43
N VAL A 136 0.13 -3.47 18.25
CA VAL A 136 -0.32 -4.27 17.10
C VAL A 136 -0.32 -5.76 17.47
N LEU A 137 0.75 -6.27 18.08
CA LEU A 137 0.84 -7.66 18.51
C LEU A 137 -0.25 -8.03 19.54
N ALA A 138 -0.52 -7.14 20.50
CA ALA A 138 -1.56 -7.37 21.52
C ALA A 138 -2.96 -7.45 20.88
N VAL A 139 -3.27 -6.57 19.92
CA VAL A 139 -4.55 -6.57 19.19
C VAL A 139 -4.69 -7.79 18.29
N SER A 140 -3.59 -8.26 17.73
CA SER A 140 -3.54 -9.39 16.79
C SER A 140 -3.18 -10.72 17.49
N ALA A 141 -3.24 -10.78 18.82
CA ALA A 141 -2.80 -11.98 19.58
C ALA A 141 -3.50 -13.27 19.12
N ASP A 142 -4.81 -13.19 18.86
CA ASP A 142 -5.60 -14.33 18.36
C ASP A 142 -5.23 -14.73 16.93
N ALA A 143 -4.66 -13.81 16.16
CA ALA A 143 -4.22 -14.04 14.79
C ALA A 143 -2.82 -14.67 14.69
N LEU A 144 -2.09 -14.79 15.81
CA LEU A 144 -0.75 -15.40 15.85
C LEU A 144 -0.79 -16.93 15.73
N ALA A 145 -1.97 -17.55 15.77
CA ALA A 145 -2.11 -18.98 15.51
C ALA A 145 -1.64 -19.27 14.08
N LEU A 146 -0.61 -20.13 13.97
CA LEU A 146 -0.18 -20.66 12.68
C LEU A 146 -1.26 -21.60 12.15
N GLY A 147 -1.68 -21.36 10.88
CA GLY A 147 -2.56 -22.28 10.18
C GLY A 147 -1.76 -23.43 9.55
N ASP A 148 -2.46 -24.29 8.79
CA ASP A 148 -1.87 -25.44 8.09
C ASP A 148 -1.24 -25.08 6.73
N ALA A 149 -1.01 -23.79 6.47
CA ALA A 149 -0.42 -23.31 5.22
C ALA A 149 1.05 -23.78 5.09
N PRO A 150 1.52 -24.05 3.86
CA PRO A 150 2.90 -24.44 3.64
C PRO A 150 3.87 -23.30 4.03
N VAL A 151 5.05 -23.64 4.52
CA VAL A 151 6.04 -22.67 5.06
C VAL A 151 6.38 -21.56 4.07
N HIS A 152 6.44 -21.85 2.76
CA HIS A 152 6.73 -20.83 1.74
C HIS A 152 5.67 -19.73 1.67
N ALA A 153 4.41 -20.06 1.99
CA ALA A 153 3.32 -19.07 1.98
C ALA A 153 3.50 -17.98 3.04
N TYR A 154 4.13 -18.30 4.19
CA TYR A 154 4.44 -17.31 5.22
C TYR A 154 5.59 -16.37 4.83
N VAL A 155 6.43 -16.77 3.89
CA VAL A 155 7.52 -15.92 3.38
C VAL A 155 6.99 -14.83 2.44
N LEU A 156 5.91 -15.10 1.72
CA LEU A 156 5.34 -14.18 0.72
C LEU A 156 4.98 -12.79 1.29
N PRO A 157 4.24 -12.66 2.40
CA PRO A 157 3.91 -11.36 2.96
C PRO A 157 5.14 -10.64 3.56
N ILE A 158 6.14 -11.39 4.06
CA ILE A 158 7.41 -10.80 4.53
C ILE A 158 8.15 -10.16 3.35
N LEU A 159 8.28 -10.88 2.22
CA LEU A 159 8.89 -10.34 1.01
C LEU A 159 8.10 -9.15 0.45
N GLY A 160 6.78 -9.23 0.46
CA GLY A 160 5.90 -8.13 0.07
C GLY A 160 6.12 -6.88 0.92
N MET A 161 6.16 -7.03 2.24
CA MET A 161 6.43 -5.96 3.20
C MET A 161 7.81 -5.31 2.95
N LEU A 162 8.87 -6.13 2.79
CA LEU A 162 10.21 -5.63 2.50
C LEU A 162 10.29 -4.93 1.14
N ALA A 163 9.59 -5.44 0.12
CA ALA A 163 9.52 -4.83 -1.20
C ALA A 163 8.85 -3.45 -1.14
N PHE A 164 7.74 -3.31 -0.39
CA PHE A 164 7.09 -2.02 -0.18
C PHE A 164 7.99 -1.04 0.57
N ALA A 165 8.64 -1.48 1.65
CA ALA A 165 9.57 -0.65 2.41
C ALA A 165 10.73 -0.18 1.53
N LEU A 166 11.32 -1.07 0.73
CA LEU A 166 12.39 -0.74 -0.22
C LEU A 166 11.89 0.25 -1.28
N SER A 167 10.71 0.02 -1.87
CA SER A 167 10.09 0.92 -2.84
C SER A 167 9.99 2.34 -2.29
N THR A 168 9.48 2.49 -1.07
CA THR A 168 9.31 3.79 -0.41
C THR A 168 10.65 4.51 -0.21
N VAL A 169 11.64 3.81 0.35
CA VAL A 169 12.95 4.40 0.65
C VAL A 169 13.73 4.75 -0.63
N VAL A 170 13.66 3.91 -1.66
CA VAL A 170 14.33 4.17 -2.95
C VAL A 170 13.65 5.32 -3.70
N GLN A 171 12.32 5.43 -3.65
CA GLN A 171 11.59 6.57 -4.21
C GLN A 171 12.03 7.90 -3.57
N GLU A 172 12.17 7.92 -2.25
CA GLU A 172 12.63 9.11 -1.53
C GLU A 172 14.06 9.49 -1.90
N ARG A 173 14.97 8.50 -1.96
CA ARG A 173 16.37 8.71 -2.36
C ARG A 173 16.52 9.23 -3.78
N ARG A 174 15.66 8.80 -4.70
CA ARG A 174 15.69 9.14 -6.13
C ARG A 174 14.72 10.24 -6.54
N ALA A 175 14.38 11.15 -5.65
CA ALA A 175 13.41 12.24 -5.90
C ALA A 175 13.72 13.16 -7.11
N ALA A 176 14.71 12.81 -7.94
CA ALA A 176 15.25 13.60 -9.01
C ALA A 176 14.36 13.75 -10.27
N ILE A 177 13.36 12.87 -10.49
CA ILE A 177 12.46 13.04 -11.63
C ILE A 177 11.26 13.90 -11.20
N PRO A 178 11.09 15.08 -11.82
CA PRO A 178 10.04 16.02 -11.44
C PRO A 178 8.68 15.51 -11.97
N LEU A 179 8.06 14.58 -11.26
CA LEU A 179 6.69 14.15 -11.51
C LEU A 179 5.75 14.70 -10.45
N THR A 180 4.53 15.03 -10.87
CA THR A 180 3.45 15.30 -9.91
C THR A 180 3.06 14.03 -9.17
N ILE A 181 2.39 14.15 -8.02
CA ILE A 181 1.89 12.99 -7.28
C ILE A 181 0.91 12.19 -8.14
N SER A 182 0.02 12.87 -8.87
CA SER A 182 -0.93 12.23 -9.78
C SER A 182 -0.25 11.47 -10.92
N GLN A 183 0.85 12.00 -11.48
CA GLN A 183 1.64 11.29 -12.50
C GLN A 183 2.30 10.03 -11.94
N ARG A 184 2.90 10.13 -10.75
CA ARG A 184 3.50 8.98 -10.07
C ARG A 184 2.47 7.88 -9.84
N LEU A 185 1.35 8.22 -9.21
CA LEU A 185 0.32 7.24 -8.89
C LEU A 185 -0.34 6.64 -10.14
N ALA A 186 -0.66 7.47 -11.15
CA ALA A 186 -1.23 6.96 -12.41
C ALA A 186 -0.30 5.94 -13.08
N LEU A 187 0.98 6.26 -13.23
CA LEU A 187 1.96 5.36 -13.84
C LEU A 187 2.13 4.07 -13.04
N GLN A 188 2.24 4.17 -11.70
CA GLN A 188 2.37 2.99 -10.86
C GLN A 188 1.13 2.10 -10.89
N CYS A 189 -0.07 2.69 -10.89
CA CYS A 189 -1.31 1.94 -11.04
C CYS A 189 -1.39 1.23 -12.39
N LEU A 190 -1.04 1.89 -13.51
CA LEU A 190 -1.05 1.27 -14.83
C LEU A 190 -0.03 0.13 -14.94
N TRP A 191 1.18 0.29 -14.39
CA TRP A 191 2.17 -0.79 -14.30
C TRP A 191 1.67 -1.95 -13.44
N ALA A 192 1.06 -1.66 -12.28
CA ALA A 192 0.48 -2.69 -11.43
C ALA A 192 -0.64 -3.45 -12.16
N ALA A 193 -1.50 -2.76 -12.90
CA ALA A 193 -2.51 -3.40 -13.73
C ALA A 193 -1.89 -4.32 -14.77
N ALA A 194 -0.86 -3.86 -15.50
CA ALA A 194 -0.15 -4.70 -16.48
C ALA A 194 0.47 -5.95 -15.85
N LEU A 195 1.03 -5.83 -14.64
CA LEU A 195 1.63 -6.93 -13.90
C LEU A 195 0.58 -7.91 -13.35
N PHE A 196 -0.60 -7.44 -12.92
CA PHE A 196 -1.68 -8.31 -12.45
C PHE A 196 -2.51 -8.93 -13.58
N ALA A 197 -2.48 -8.38 -14.80
CA ALA A 197 -3.29 -8.86 -15.91
C ALA A 197 -3.10 -10.36 -16.23
N PRO A 198 -1.88 -10.93 -16.28
CA PRO A 198 -1.70 -12.37 -16.53
C PRO A 198 -2.37 -13.24 -15.45
N PHE A 199 -2.31 -12.83 -14.19
CA PHE A 199 -2.92 -13.54 -13.05
C PHE A 199 -4.44 -13.44 -13.07
N ALA A 200 -4.98 -12.28 -13.44
CA ALA A 200 -6.41 -12.09 -13.63
C ALA A 200 -6.95 -12.96 -14.78
N LEU A 201 -6.23 -13.01 -15.91
CA LEU A 201 -6.56 -13.89 -17.04
C LEU A 201 -6.59 -15.36 -16.62
N TRP A 202 -5.59 -15.80 -15.85
CA TRP A 202 -5.54 -17.19 -15.37
C TRP A 202 -6.68 -17.50 -14.39
N SER A 203 -7.08 -16.56 -13.56
CA SER A 203 -8.07 -16.76 -12.50
C SER A 203 -9.53 -16.56 -12.93
N GLY A 204 -9.81 -16.41 -14.22
CA GLY A 204 -11.18 -16.32 -14.74
C GLY A 204 -11.43 -15.18 -15.72
N GLY A 205 -10.37 -14.47 -16.15
CA GLY A 205 -10.47 -13.39 -17.15
C GLY A 205 -10.33 -12.00 -16.56
N LEU A 206 -10.27 -11.00 -17.44
CA LEU A 206 -10.03 -9.60 -17.03
C LEU A 206 -11.31 -8.90 -16.53
N VAL A 207 -12.47 -9.40 -16.90
CA VAL A 207 -13.77 -8.80 -16.57
C VAL A 207 -14.56 -9.76 -15.69
N PRO A 208 -14.62 -9.52 -14.38
CA PRO A 208 -15.46 -10.31 -13.48
C PRO A 208 -16.95 -9.94 -13.64
N PRO A 209 -17.87 -10.72 -13.05
CA PRO A 209 -19.28 -10.36 -13.00
C PRO A 209 -19.49 -8.98 -12.38
N LEU A 210 -20.19 -8.09 -13.10
CA LEU A 210 -20.45 -6.70 -12.65
C LEU A 210 -21.63 -6.67 -11.66
N THR A 211 -21.48 -7.36 -10.54
CA THR A 211 -22.48 -7.32 -9.46
C THR A 211 -22.41 -5.95 -8.75
N GLN A 212 -23.51 -5.59 -8.06
CA GLN A 212 -23.55 -4.36 -7.28
C GLN A 212 -22.42 -4.33 -6.22
N GLY A 213 -22.18 -5.47 -5.54
CA GLY A 213 -21.10 -5.60 -4.55
C GLY A 213 -19.72 -5.34 -5.16
N TYR A 214 -19.43 -5.93 -6.34
CA TYR A 214 -18.19 -5.69 -7.05
C TYR A 214 -18.01 -4.21 -7.42
N VAL A 215 -19.03 -3.59 -8.01
CA VAL A 215 -18.95 -2.19 -8.46
C VAL A 215 -18.74 -1.24 -7.27
N LEU A 216 -19.51 -1.42 -6.18
CA LEU A 216 -19.36 -0.60 -4.97
C LEU A 216 -18.00 -0.83 -4.30
N GLY A 217 -17.58 -2.10 -4.17
CA GLY A 217 -16.25 -2.44 -3.65
C GLY A 217 -15.13 -1.84 -4.49
N MET A 218 -15.27 -1.87 -5.82
CA MET A 218 -14.29 -1.29 -6.75
C MET A 218 -14.23 0.24 -6.64
N LEU A 219 -15.37 0.93 -6.59
CA LEU A 219 -15.42 2.37 -6.35
C LEU A 219 -14.75 2.74 -5.02
N TRP A 220 -15.03 1.98 -3.98
CA TRP A 220 -14.42 2.15 -2.68
C TRP A 220 -12.91 1.97 -2.73
N LEU A 221 -12.43 0.90 -3.35
CA LEU A 221 -10.99 0.60 -3.50
C LEU A 221 -10.26 1.66 -4.33
N VAL A 222 -10.88 2.15 -5.40
CA VAL A 222 -10.26 3.17 -6.26
C VAL A 222 -10.22 4.53 -5.55
N VAL A 223 -11.34 4.98 -5.00
CA VAL A 223 -11.47 6.35 -4.47
C VAL A 223 -10.81 6.47 -3.09
N LEU A 224 -11.11 5.58 -2.16
CA LEU A 224 -10.61 5.69 -0.78
C LEU A 224 -9.26 4.99 -0.64
N ALA A 225 -9.19 3.70 -0.94
CA ALA A 225 -8.01 2.90 -0.66
C ALA A 225 -6.87 3.10 -1.67
N THR A 226 -7.13 3.65 -2.87
CA THR A 226 -6.07 3.95 -3.83
C THR A 226 -5.83 5.45 -3.90
N TRP A 227 -6.77 6.25 -4.39
CA TRP A 227 -6.51 7.69 -4.49
C TRP A 227 -6.38 8.35 -3.13
N GLY A 228 -7.30 8.11 -2.20
CA GLY A 228 -7.24 8.65 -0.85
C GLY A 228 -5.92 8.27 -0.17
N ALA A 229 -5.70 6.99 0.04
CA ALA A 229 -4.53 6.52 0.78
C ALA A 229 -3.20 6.91 0.11
N TRP A 230 -3.00 6.58 -1.18
CA TRP A 230 -1.72 6.77 -1.86
C TRP A 230 -1.41 8.23 -2.19
N LEU A 231 -2.41 9.06 -2.57
CA LEU A 231 -2.16 10.49 -2.80
C LEU A 231 -1.79 11.19 -1.49
N ILE A 232 -2.50 10.86 -0.39
CA ILE A 232 -2.17 11.40 0.95
C ILE A 232 -0.79 10.91 1.37
N TYR A 233 -0.48 9.61 1.21
CA TYR A 233 0.82 9.03 1.55
C TYR A 233 1.97 9.73 0.81
N TYR A 234 1.87 9.89 -0.52
CA TYR A 234 2.90 10.58 -1.29
C TYR A 234 2.99 12.08 -0.96
N PHE A 235 1.87 12.74 -0.67
CA PHE A 235 1.89 14.12 -0.23
C PHE A 235 2.55 14.25 1.16
N PHE A 236 2.25 13.34 2.05
CA PHE A 236 2.80 13.28 3.40
C PHE A 236 4.33 13.06 3.37
N LEU A 237 4.82 12.15 2.49
CA LEU A 237 6.25 11.93 2.26
C LEU A 237 7.01 13.16 1.72
N ARG A 238 6.33 14.11 1.09
CA ARG A 238 6.95 15.39 0.70
C ARG A 238 7.22 16.33 1.86
N LEU A 239 6.52 16.13 2.95
CA LEU A 239 6.57 17.03 4.12
C LEU A 239 7.34 16.43 5.29
N TYR A 240 7.38 15.11 5.39
CA TYR A 240 7.91 14.39 6.55
C TYR A 240 8.75 13.17 6.13
N PRO A 241 9.73 12.75 6.97
CA PRO A 241 10.55 11.57 6.70
C PRO A 241 9.73 10.29 6.58
N PRO A 242 10.10 9.35 5.69
CA PRO A 242 9.35 8.11 5.44
C PRO A 242 9.06 7.28 6.69
N ALA A 243 10.03 7.16 7.60
CA ALA A 243 9.86 6.42 8.84
C ALA A 243 8.79 7.03 9.77
N LEU A 244 8.64 8.37 9.78
CA LEU A 244 7.61 9.04 10.56
C LEU A 244 6.23 8.89 9.91
N VAL A 245 6.16 9.02 8.58
CA VAL A 245 4.90 8.87 7.83
C VAL A 245 4.38 7.44 7.95
N SER A 246 5.24 6.45 7.74
CA SER A 246 4.84 5.05 7.84
C SER A 246 4.44 4.64 9.26
N ALA A 247 5.07 5.22 10.29
CA ALA A 247 4.69 4.94 11.68
C ALA A 247 3.22 5.29 11.99
N THR A 248 2.60 6.21 11.26
CA THR A 248 1.17 6.51 11.43
C THR A 248 0.28 5.32 11.03
N VAL A 249 0.75 4.45 10.14
CA VAL A 249 0.01 3.27 9.66
C VAL A 249 -0.18 2.21 10.76
N TYR A 250 0.63 2.24 11.84
CA TYR A 250 0.38 1.40 13.01
C TYR A 250 -0.98 1.65 13.69
N LEU A 251 -1.63 2.76 13.38
CA LEU A 251 -3.00 3.03 13.83
C LEU A 251 -4.08 2.38 12.95
N SER A 252 -3.70 1.71 11.85
CA SER A 252 -4.66 1.07 10.93
C SER A 252 -5.44 -0.08 11.56
N PRO A 253 -4.85 -1.03 12.34
CA PRO A 253 -5.59 -2.15 12.90
C PRO A 253 -6.79 -1.72 13.76
N PRO A 254 -6.65 -0.84 14.77
CA PRO A 254 -7.81 -0.42 15.56
C PRO A 254 -8.87 0.33 14.71
N VAL A 255 -8.46 1.08 13.68
CA VAL A 255 -9.41 1.75 12.79
C VAL A 255 -10.08 0.75 11.85
N THR A 256 -9.36 -0.28 11.39
CA THR A 256 -9.97 -1.37 10.60
C THR A 256 -11.08 -2.09 11.39
N MET A 257 -10.89 -2.30 12.70
CA MET A 257 -11.91 -2.90 13.56
C MET A 257 -13.19 -2.04 13.68
N LEU A 258 -13.08 -0.72 13.53
CA LEU A 258 -14.24 0.17 13.50
C LEU A 258 -15.04 0.08 12.20
N TRP A 259 -14.41 -0.39 11.11
CA TRP A 259 -15.05 -0.64 9.82
C TRP A 259 -15.76 -2.01 9.76
N ALA A 260 -15.27 -3.00 10.52
CA ALA A 260 -15.76 -4.38 10.54
C ALA A 260 -17.05 -4.52 11.37
#